data_a7d5eea609634b9538f86adfa89f86c3
#
_entry.id   a7d5eea609634b9538f86adfa89f86c3
#
_cell.length_a   1.000
_cell.length_b   1.000
_cell.length_c   1.000
_cell.angle_alpha   90.00
_cell.angle_beta   90.00
_cell.angle_gamma   90.00
#
_symmetry.space_group_name_H-M   'P 1'
#
loop_
_entity.id
_entity.type
_entity.pdbx_description
1 polymer ?
#
loop_
_entity_poly.entity_id
_entity_poly.type
_entity_poly.pdbx_seq_one_letter_code
_entity_poly.pdbx_strand_id
1 'polypeptide(L)'
;MVQINSLRDLTAFWIFGLANNFAYVIMLSAAEDIIKGQTNLQMDQNLTQNSTSENFCYPVLPKPRCHITSTGAILLADIIPSLIIKLFCPFIIDRVPFGFRHLLVCIMQALSFVIVAFSQSFTLSLIGIIFASLGSGLGENCLLALSSHYKRSTISAWSSGTGGAGIVGSVAYAALTEPKLFGLSPRNALLSMLIVPIIFALAYWGLLTPSPTVHRIKLLSPSTWIIQVNNSEISDGSVKVTSELNFGSKMRQIILLLHLMLPLGIVYFAEYLINSGLHQLLHFDCSHGFGLSEASQFRWYQTLYQLGVFISRSSVTVLALPTFALYLLALLQCGNILAFLGGASYVNTFDRIHKTAPKELREFSLSIVAASDSFGVTIAGFSAILLHNHICNLYGIIYP
;
A
#
# COMPACT_ATOMS: atom_id res chain seq x y z
N MET A 1 -5.59 33.35 7.71
CA MET A 1 -5.61 32.17 8.58
C MET A 1 -6.30 30.95 7.94
N VAL A 2 -7.55 31.06 7.44
CA VAL A 2 -8.30 29.92 6.85
C VAL A 2 -7.58 29.28 5.64
N GLN A 3 -6.94 30.05 4.80
CA GLN A 3 -6.22 29.55 3.62
C GLN A 3 -4.92 28.83 3.98
N ILE A 4 -4.18 29.34 4.97
CA ILE A 4 -2.93 28.72 5.47
C ILE A 4 -3.22 27.38 6.14
N ASN A 5 -4.27 27.29 6.98
CA ASN A 5 -4.68 26.04 7.61
C ASN A 5 -5.09 24.98 6.57
N SER A 6 -5.79 25.41 5.50
CA SER A 6 -6.16 24.51 4.40
C SER A 6 -4.93 23.92 3.68
N LEU A 7 -3.88 24.71 3.47
CA LEU A 7 -2.64 24.23 2.83
C LEU A 7 -1.89 23.25 3.75
N ARG A 8 -1.82 23.55 5.05
CA ARG A 8 -1.21 22.66 6.06
C ARG A 8 -1.89 21.30 6.07
N ASP A 9 -3.23 21.27 6.06
CA ASP A 9 -3.99 20.02 6.06
C ASP A 9 -3.78 19.24 4.76
N LEU A 10 -3.77 19.90 3.60
CA LEU A 10 -3.48 19.25 2.32
C LEU A 10 -2.08 18.63 2.32
N THR A 11 -1.07 19.38 2.78
CA THR A 11 0.30 18.86 2.88
C THR A 11 0.39 17.71 3.86
N ALA A 12 -0.29 17.78 5.01
CA ALA A 12 -0.34 16.69 5.99
C ALA A 12 -0.95 15.43 5.38
N PHE A 13 -2.10 15.53 4.70
CA PHE A 13 -2.75 14.38 4.08
C PHE A 13 -1.96 13.82 2.89
N TRP A 14 -1.22 14.65 2.16
CA TRP A 14 -0.31 14.17 1.14
C TRP A 14 0.84 13.36 1.72
N ILE A 15 1.46 13.86 2.81
CA ILE A 15 2.51 13.13 3.56
C ILE A 15 1.94 11.85 4.17
N PHE A 16 0.70 11.88 4.69
CA PHE A 16 0.05 10.69 5.22
C PHE A 16 -0.11 9.61 4.16
N GLY A 17 -0.60 9.98 2.96
CA GLY A 17 -0.73 9.06 1.84
C GLY A 17 0.62 8.46 1.44
N LEU A 18 1.65 9.30 1.33
CA LEU A 18 2.99 8.88 1.01
C LEU A 18 3.55 7.94 2.08
N ALA A 19 3.60 8.37 3.34
CA ALA A 19 4.23 7.61 4.40
C ALA A 19 3.50 6.30 4.72
N ASN A 20 2.15 6.29 4.66
CA ASN A 20 1.36 5.09 4.92
C ASN A 20 1.63 3.96 3.92
N ASN A 21 1.82 4.30 2.65
CA ASN A 21 2.03 3.29 1.59
C ASN A 21 3.50 3.01 1.32
N PHE A 22 4.41 3.77 1.94
CA PHE A 22 5.84 3.69 1.65
C PHE A 22 6.44 2.32 1.98
N ALA A 23 6.15 1.79 3.18
CA ALA A 23 6.67 0.48 3.59
C ALA A 23 6.19 -0.64 2.65
N TYR A 24 4.91 -0.63 2.27
CA TYR A 24 4.33 -1.56 1.31
C TYR A 24 5.09 -1.54 -0.04
N VAL A 25 5.32 -0.34 -0.61
CA VAL A 25 6.04 -0.19 -1.88
C VAL A 25 7.48 -0.69 -1.78
N ILE A 26 8.16 -0.40 -0.66
CA ILE A 26 9.53 -0.88 -0.44
C ILE A 26 9.57 -2.40 -0.38
N MET A 27 8.65 -3.06 0.33
CA MET A 27 8.62 -4.53 0.42
C MET A 27 8.39 -5.19 -0.94
N LEU A 28 7.52 -4.62 -1.79
CA LEU A 28 7.33 -5.10 -3.15
C LEU A 28 8.56 -4.84 -4.04
N SER A 29 9.19 -3.68 -3.92
CA SER A 29 10.40 -3.35 -4.70
C SER A 29 11.59 -4.21 -4.31
N ALA A 30 11.68 -4.59 -3.03
CA ALA A 30 12.72 -5.44 -2.47
C ALA A 30 12.41 -6.96 -2.62
N ALA A 31 11.23 -7.32 -3.16
CA ALA A 31 10.75 -8.70 -3.14
C ALA A 31 11.74 -9.70 -3.75
N GLU A 32 12.35 -9.36 -4.87
CA GLU A 32 13.32 -10.22 -5.52
C GLU A 32 14.64 -10.32 -4.73
N ASP A 33 15.11 -9.21 -4.15
CA ASP A 33 16.31 -9.18 -3.31
C ASP A 33 16.11 -10.02 -2.03
N ILE A 34 14.90 -9.97 -1.44
CA ILE A 34 14.52 -10.80 -0.29
C ILE A 34 14.55 -12.29 -0.66
N ILE A 35 14.00 -12.68 -1.81
CA ILE A 35 13.98 -14.07 -2.26
C ILE A 35 15.40 -14.55 -2.54
N LYS A 36 16.21 -13.79 -3.31
CA LYS A 36 17.58 -14.16 -3.67
C LYS A 36 18.50 -14.24 -2.44
N GLY A 37 18.41 -13.29 -1.53
CA GLY A 37 19.22 -13.29 -0.31
C GLY A 37 19.04 -14.57 0.52
N GLN A 38 17.85 -15.14 0.52
CA GLN A 38 17.56 -16.40 1.25
C GLN A 38 18.03 -17.63 0.50
N THR A 39 17.97 -17.63 -0.84
CA THR A 39 18.46 -18.76 -1.66
C THR A 39 19.97 -18.89 -1.52
N ASN A 40 20.70 -17.79 -1.50
CA ASN A 40 22.17 -17.80 -1.32
C ASN A 40 22.58 -18.30 0.07
N LEU A 41 21.88 -17.93 1.13
CA LEU A 41 22.13 -18.46 2.49
C LEU A 41 21.93 -19.98 2.59
N GLN A 42 21.02 -20.55 1.81
CA GLN A 42 20.82 -22.01 1.73
C GLN A 42 21.88 -22.73 0.88
N MET A 43 22.41 -22.06 -0.15
CA MET A 43 23.45 -22.61 -1.02
C MET A 43 24.85 -22.52 -0.41
N ASP A 44 25.18 -21.50 0.37
CA ASP A 44 26.47 -21.34 1.06
C ASP A 44 26.71 -22.44 2.13
N GLN A 45 25.66 -23.12 2.58
CA GLN A 45 25.83 -24.31 3.44
C GLN A 45 26.29 -25.57 2.65
N ASN A 46 26.25 -25.56 1.33
CA ASN A 46 26.51 -26.74 0.53
C ASN A 46 27.65 -26.64 -0.53
N LEU A 47 28.10 -25.44 -0.92
CA LEU A 47 29.11 -25.31 -1.97
C LEU A 47 29.89 -23.98 -1.89
N THR A 48 31.16 -24.06 -1.55
CA THR A 48 32.19 -23.05 -1.87
C THR A 48 32.44 -23.07 -3.38
N GLN A 49 31.78 -22.18 -4.16
CA GLN A 49 32.37 -21.71 -5.44
C GLN A 49 31.55 -20.58 -6.10
N ASN A 50 32.27 -19.46 -6.39
CA ASN A 50 32.01 -18.44 -7.42
C ASN A 50 30.75 -17.56 -7.32
N SER A 51 30.73 -16.68 -6.34
CA SER A 51 29.77 -15.56 -6.20
C SER A 51 30.24 -14.26 -6.89
N THR A 52 30.63 -14.29 -8.17
CA THR A 52 31.06 -13.08 -8.89
C THR A 52 30.18 -12.71 -10.10
N SER A 53 29.02 -13.33 -10.32
CA SER A 53 28.23 -13.11 -11.53
C SER A 53 26.88 -12.37 -11.34
N GLU A 54 26.54 -11.88 -10.16
CA GLU A 54 25.21 -11.31 -9.90
C GLU A 54 24.96 -9.90 -10.48
N ASN A 55 26.00 -9.20 -10.94
CA ASN A 55 25.91 -7.82 -11.42
C ASN A 55 25.97 -7.67 -12.95
N PHE A 56 25.98 -8.75 -13.69
CA PHE A 56 26.08 -8.73 -15.15
C PHE A 56 24.75 -9.10 -15.81
N CYS A 57 24.44 -8.40 -16.91
CA CYS A 57 23.38 -8.80 -17.81
C CYS A 57 23.79 -10.04 -18.62
N TYR A 58 22.83 -10.79 -19.14
CA TYR A 58 23.07 -11.96 -19.96
C TYR A 58 23.13 -11.55 -21.44
N PRO A 59 24.18 -11.97 -22.19
CA PRO A 59 24.30 -11.68 -23.65
C PRO A 59 23.27 -12.44 -24.50
N VAL A 60 22.75 -13.56 -24.01
CA VAL A 60 21.67 -14.34 -24.64
C VAL A 60 20.62 -14.63 -23.60
N LEU A 61 19.33 -14.48 -23.94
CA LEU A 61 18.22 -14.77 -23.03
C LEU A 61 18.31 -16.23 -22.54
N PRO A 62 18.52 -16.44 -21.23
CA PRO A 62 18.33 -17.76 -20.67
C PRO A 62 16.83 -18.11 -20.73
N LYS A 63 16.52 -19.41 -20.63
CA LYS A 63 15.11 -19.84 -20.39
C LYS A 63 14.52 -19.05 -19.22
N PRO A 64 13.19 -18.79 -19.20
CA PRO A 64 12.56 -18.09 -18.08
C PRO A 64 13.06 -18.67 -16.76
N ARG A 65 13.61 -17.83 -15.89
CA ARG A 65 14.05 -18.28 -14.56
C ARG A 65 12.86 -18.42 -13.67
N CYS A 66 12.55 -19.63 -13.34
CA CYS A 66 11.52 -19.96 -12.39
C CYS A 66 12.16 -20.09 -11.01
N HIS A 67 11.82 -19.17 -10.10
CA HIS A 67 12.20 -19.28 -8.70
C HIS A 67 11.22 -20.20 -7.96
N ILE A 68 11.72 -20.97 -6.99
CA ILE A 68 10.89 -21.84 -6.13
C ILE A 68 9.78 -21.03 -5.45
N THR A 69 10.07 -19.77 -5.07
CA THR A 69 9.11 -18.88 -4.43
C THR A 69 8.76 -17.74 -5.40
N SER A 70 7.49 -17.65 -5.76
CA SER A 70 6.97 -16.53 -6.56
C SER A 70 6.90 -15.24 -5.73
N THR A 71 7.11 -14.09 -6.37
CA THR A 71 6.83 -12.76 -5.79
C THR A 71 5.38 -12.62 -5.32
N GLY A 72 4.47 -13.44 -5.84
CA GLY A 72 3.10 -13.56 -5.36
C GLY A 72 2.99 -13.95 -3.88
N ALA A 73 3.94 -14.74 -3.34
CA ALA A 73 3.96 -15.09 -1.92
C ALA A 73 4.25 -13.87 -1.04
N ILE A 74 5.19 -13.01 -1.45
CA ILE A 74 5.48 -11.74 -0.78
C ILE A 74 4.28 -10.81 -0.87
N LEU A 75 3.65 -10.72 -2.05
CA LEU A 75 2.42 -9.94 -2.22
C LEU A 75 1.31 -10.40 -1.27
N LEU A 76 1.10 -11.70 -1.11
CA LEU A 76 0.08 -12.23 -0.18
C LEU A 76 0.40 -11.90 1.28
N ALA A 77 1.66 -12.02 1.69
CA ALA A 77 2.10 -11.62 3.04
C ALA A 77 1.91 -10.13 3.29
N ASP A 78 2.03 -9.31 2.25
CA ASP A 78 1.88 -7.85 2.32
C ASP A 78 0.42 -7.38 2.20
N ILE A 79 -0.50 -8.18 1.68
CA ILE A 79 -1.88 -7.73 1.47
C ILE A 79 -2.92 -8.41 2.38
N ILE A 80 -2.78 -9.70 2.72
CA ILE A 80 -3.78 -10.41 3.51
C ILE A 80 -3.98 -9.80 4.90
N PRO A 81 -2.91 -9.49 5.68
CA PRO A 81 -3.10 -8.86 6.99
C PRO A 81 -3.77 -7.49 6.88
N SER A 82 -3.43 -6.71 5.84
CA SER A 82 -4.08 -5.43 5.54
C SER A 82 -5.56 -5.61 5.22
N LEU A 83 -5.93 -6.61 4.41
CA LEU A 83 -7.32 -6.92 4.09
C LEU A 83 -8.12 -7.28 5.35
N ILE A 84 -7.56 -8.10 6.24
CA ILE A 84 -8.21 -8.46 7.51
C ILE A 84 -8.49 -7.20 8.33
N ILE A 85 -7.48 -6.33 8.50
CA ILE A 85 -7.67 -5.06 9.21
C ILE A 85 -8.74 -4.21 8.54
N LYS A 86 -8.69 -4.05 7.23
CA LYS A 86 -9.65 -3.22 6.47
C LYS A 86 -11.09 -3.73 6.57
N LEU A 87 -11.30 -5.05 6.68
CA LEU A 87 -12.62 -5.64 6.83
C LEU A 87 -13.18 -5.47 8.25
N PHE A 88 -12.36 -5.68 9.29
CA PHE A 88 -12.87 -5.73 10.68
C PHE A 88 -12.71 -4.41 11.42
N CYS A 89 -11.65 -3.65 11.15
CA CYS A 89 -11.37 -2.40 11.85
C CYS A 89 -12.53 -1.38 11.83
N PRO A 90 -13.25 -1.15 10.70
CA PRO A 90 -14.37 -0.21 10.66
C PRO A 90 -15.53 -0.52 11.60
N PHE A 91 -15.60 -1.77 12.10
CA PHE A 91 -16.65 -2.19 13.03
C PHE A 91 -16.28 -2.02 14.51
N ILE A 92 -14.98 -1.99 14.82
CA ILE A 92 -14.47 -2.15 16.19
C ILE A 92 -13.79 -0.87 16.70
N ILE A 93 -13.17 -0.10 15.78
CA ILE A 93 -12.16 0.90 16.16
C ILE A 93 -12.73 2.25 16.62
N ASP A 94 -14.05 2.43 16.58
CA ASP A 94 -14.72 3.73 16.86
C ASP A 94 -14.34 4.32 18.24
N ARG A 95 -13.99 3.47 19.22
CA ARG A 95 -13.62 3.87 20.60
C ARG A 95 -12.14 4.23 20.76
N VAL A 96 -11.31 3.98 19.76
CA VAL A 96 -9.86 4.23 19.82
C VAL A 96 -9.54 5.58 19.16
N PRO A 97 -8.92 6.54 19.84
CA PRO A 97 -8.59 7.85 19.26
C PRO A 97 -7.64 7.73 18.06
N PHE A 98 -7.82 8.59 17.05
CA PHE A 98 -7.00 8.62 15.85
C PHE A 98 -5.49 8.75 16.13
N GLY A 99 -5.10 9.54 17.12
CA GLY A 99 -3.67 9.69 17.46
C GLY A 99 -3.03 8.41 17.97
N PHE A 100 -3.75 7.58 18.76
CA PHE A 100 -3.23 6.29 19.21
C PHE A 100 -3.10 5.30 18.03
N ARG A 101 -4.11 5.25 17.16
CA ARG A 101 -4.08 4.44 15.93
C ARG A 101 -2.87 4.83 15.08
N HIS A 102 -2.64 6.14 14.90
CA HIS A 102 -1.53 6.66 14.12
C HIS A 102 -0.16 6.31 14.71
N LEU A 103 0.00 6.41 16.03
CA LEU A 103 1.22 5.99 16.72
C LEU A 103 1.52 4.51 16.47
N LEU A 104 0.50 3.66 16.58
CA LEU A 104 0.63 2.23 16.33
C LEU A 104 1.09 1.94 14.89
N VAL A 105 0.54 2.66 13.91
CA VAL A 105 0.96 2.57 12.50
C VAL A 105 2.44 2.92 12.34
N CYS A 106 2.89 4.03 12.92
CA CYS A 106 4.31 4.43 12.85
C CYS A 106 5.25 3.37 13.46
N ILE A 107 4.87 2.79 14.60
CA ILE A 107 5.64 1.72 15.26
C ILE A 107 5.69 0.47 14.39
N MET A 108 4.55 0.03 13.82
CA MET A 108 4.50 -1.16 12.96
C MET A 108 5.37 -1.00 11.71
N GLN A 109 5.35 0.17 11.08
CA GLN A 109 6.20 0.45 9.91
C GLN A 109 7.69 0.45 10.28
N ALA A 110 8.06 1.07 11.39
CA ALA A 110 9.45 1.06 11.86
C ALA A 110 9.94 -0.36 12.17
N LEU A 111 9.13 -1.15 12.88
CA LEU A 111 9.43 -2.56 13.17
C LEU A 111 9.58 -3.39 11.90
N SER A 112 8.75 -3.18 10.89
CA SER A 112 8.86 -3.85 9.61
C SER A 112 10.24 -3.66 8.97
N PHE A 113 10.70 -2.41 8.84
CA PHE A 113 12.02 -2.13 8.26
C PHE A 113 13.15 -2.77 9.06
N VAL A 114 13.10 -2.71 10.39
CA VAL A 114 14.12 -3.31 11.25
C VAL A 114 14.12 -4.83 11.12
N ILE A 115 12.95 -5.48 11.21
CA ILE A 115 12.86 -6.94 11.14
C ILE A 115 13.38 -7.45 9.79
N VAL A 116 12.95 -6.84 8.66
CA VAL A 116 13.41 -7.27 7.34
C VAL A 116 14.89 -6.99 7.13
N ALA A 117 15.41 -5.85 7.59
CA ALA A 117 16.82 -5.52 7.46
C ALA A 117 17.76 -6.49 8.22
N PHE A 118 17.29 -7.08 9.32
CA PHE A 118 18.07 -8.01 10.13
C PHE A 118 17.64 -9.47 9.93
N SER A 119 16.73 -9.75 8.99
CA SER A 119 16.24 -11.12 8.76
C SER A 119 17.34 -12.02 8.18
N GLN A 120 17.43 -13.22 8.75
CA GLN A 120 18.33 -14.29 8.29
C GLN A 120 17.56 -15.49 7.72
N SER A 121 16.21 -15.42 7.67
CA SER A 121 15.36 -16.46 7.13
C SER A 121 14.17 -15.88 6.39
N PHE A 122 13.70 -16.58 5.37
CA PHE A 122 12.51 -16.17 4.60
C PHE A 122 11.30 -15.94 5.50
N THR A 123 11.09 -16.81 6.48
CA THR A 123 9.99 -16.68 7.46
C THR A 123 10.09 -15.38 8.27
N LEU A 124 11.30 -15.00 8.72
CA LEU A 124 11.49 -13.75 9.47
C LEU A 124 11.26 -12.53 8.58
N SER A 125 11.67 -12.58 7.31
CA SER A 125 11.35 -11.55 6.33
C SER A 125 9.84 -11.39 6.15
N LEU A 126 9.10 -12.51 6.02
CA LEU A 126 7.63 -12.49 5.91
C LEU A 126 6.98 -11.87 7.16
N ILE A 127 7.48 -12.15 8.35
CA ILE A 127 6.97 -11.51 9.58
C ILE A 127 7.15 -9.99 9.52
N GLY A 128 8.31 -9.51 9.07
CA GLY A 128 8.53 -8.07 8.89
C GLY A 128 7.58 -7.46 7.85
N ILE A 129 7.31 -8.15 6.75
CA ILE A 129 6.34 -7.74 5.72
C ILE A 129 4.91 -7.70 6.29
N ILE A 130 4.53 -8.67 7.12
CA ILE A 130 3.23 -8.69 7.83
C ILE A 130 3.07 -7.44 8.71
N PHE A 131 4.13 -6.99 9.40
CA PHE A 131 4.07 -5.73 10.17
C PHE A 131 3.86 -4.50 9.27
N ALA A 132 4.48 -4.44 8.09
CA ALA A 132 4.23 -3.39 7.10
C ALA A 132 2.76 -3.39 6.67
N SER A 133 2.23 -4.57 6.37
CA SER A 133 0.86 -4.81 5.93
C SER A 133 -0.17 -4.38 6.98
N LEU A 134 -0.01 -4.82 8.24
CA LEU A 134 -0.89 -4.43 9.34
C LEU A 134 -0.86 -2.91 9.56
N GLY A 135 0.32 -2.30 9.54
CA GLY A 135 0.49 -0.86 9.67
C GLY A 135 -0.19 -0.10 8.53
N SER A 136 0.03 -0.50 7.28
CA SER A 136 -0.56 0.12 6.10
C SER A 136 -2.10 0.00 6.11
N GLY A 137 -2.65 -1.19 6.39
CA GLY A 137 -4.10 -1.40 6.44
C GLY A 137 -4.79 -0.60 7.55
N LEU A 138 -4.20 -0.58 8.75
CA LEU A 138 -4.72 0.22 9.86
C LEU A 138 -4.64 1.73 9.54
N GLY A 139 -3.52 2.17 8.98
CA GLY A 139 -3.31 3.57 8.62
C GLY A 139 -4.27 4.03 7.54
N GLU A 140 -4.49 3.25 6.49
CA GLU A 140 -5.44 3.60 5.43
C GLU A 140 -6.86 3.75 5.97
N ASN A 141 -7.36 2.78 6.76
CA ASN A 141 -8.66 2.90 7.40
C ASN A 141 -8.77 4.15 8.28
N CYS A 142 -7.76 4.38 9.12
CA CYS A 142 -7.78 5.50 10.06
C CYS A 142 -7.71 6.86 9.37
N LEU A 143 -6.85 7.00 8.36
CA LEU A 143 -6.61 8.29 7.72
C LEU A 143 -7.68 8.64 6.69
N LEU A 144 -8.26 7.64 6.01
CA LEU A 144 -9.47 7.85 5.21
C LEU A 144 -10.67 8.22 6.08
N ALA A 145 -10.86 7.56 7.24
CA ALA A 145 -11.86 7.95 8.22
C ALA A 145 -11.61 9.37 8.75
N LEU A 146 -10.36 9.69 9.12
CA LEU A 146 -9.96 11.02 9.56
C LEU A 146 -10.25 12.11 8.51
N SER A 147 -10.10 11.79 7.21
CA SER A 147 -10.38 12.75 6.12
C SER A 147 -11.83 13.23 6.11
N SER A 148 -12.78 12.47 6.68
CA SER A 148 -14.19 12.87 6.79
C SER A 148 -14.41 14.10 7.70
N HIS A 149 -13.47 14.37 8.60
CA HIS A 149 -13.47 15.52 9.52
C HIS A 149 -12.82 16.77 8.92
N TYR A 150 -12.31 16.68 7.69
CA TYR A 150 -11.61 17.76 6.97
C TYR A 150 -12.29 18.07 5.64
N LYS A 151 -11.71 19.02 4.88
CA LYS A 151 -12.23 19.36 3.56
C LYS A 151 -12.04 18.19 2.58
N ARG A 152 -12.98 18.02 1.65
CA ARG A 152 -12.93 16.96 0.62
C ARG A 152 -11.61 16.92 -0.16
N SER A 153 -10.96 18.07 -0.38
CA SER A 153 -9.66 18.14 -1.06
C SER A 153 -8.56 17.34 -0.37
N THR A 154 -8.70 16.99 0.93
CA THR A 154 -7.76 16.12 1.63
C THR A 154 -7.74 14.70 1.08
N ILE A 155 -8.85 14.21 0.51
CA ILE A 155 -8.88 12.89 -0.16
C ILE A 155 -8.04 12.92 -1.43
N SER A 156 -8.13 13.99 -2.22
CA SER A 156 -7.28 14.15 -3.42
C SER A 156 -5.80 14.24 -3.03
N ALA A 157 -5.47 14.95 -1.96
CA ALA A 157 -4.12 15.05 -1.43
C ALA A 157 -3.62 13.66 -0.92
N TRP A 158 -4.44 12.94 -0.14
CA TRP A 158 -4.15 11.56 0.28
C TRP A 158 -3.88 10.65 -0.91
N SER A 159 -4.78 10.62 -1.90
CA SER A 159 -4.63 9.76 -3.09
C SER A 159 -3.38 10.08 -3.90
N SER A 160 -3.09 11.36 -4.13
CA SER A 160 -1.85 11.78 -4.78
C SER A 160 -0.61 11.36 -3.95
N GLY A 161 -0.68 11.50 -2.62
CA GLY A 161 0.38 11.06 -1.71
C GLY A 161 0.63 9.57 -1.77
N THR A 162 -0.43 8.73 -1.83
CA THR A 162 -0.28 7.27 -1.97
C THR A 162 0.40 6.90 -3.29
N GLY A 163 0.09 7.61 -4.38
CA GLY A 163 0.81 7.46 -5.64
C GLY A 163 2.26 7.95 -5.56
N GLY A 164 2.48 9.06 -4.82
CA GLY A 164 3.82 9.58 -4.52
C GLY A 164 4.70 8.57 -3.78
N ALA A 165 4.12 7.78 -2.87
CA ALA A 165 4.82 6.69 -2.19
C ALA A 165 5.40 5.68 -3.19
N GLY A 166 4.63 5.36 -4.24
CA GLY A 166 5.06 4.46 -5.30
C GLY A 166 6.34 4.94 -5.96
N ILE A 167 6.35 6.18 -6.44
CA ILE A 167 7.55 6.74 -7.10
C ILE A 167 8.70 6.91 -6.12
N VAL A 168 8.47 7.63 -5.02
CA VAL A 168 9.54 7.96 -4.06
C VAL A 168 10.13 6.70 -3.47
N GLY A 169 9.30 5.71 -3.11
CA GLY A 169 9.75 4.43 -2.56
C GLY A 169 10.54 3.60 -3.57
N SER A 170 9.97 3.36 -4.76
CA SER A 170 10.63 2.52 -5.76
C SER A 170 11.92 3.14 -6.30
N VAL A 171 11.93 4.46 -6.58
CA VAL A 171 13.15 5.18 -7.00
C VAL A 171 14.18 5.17 -5.88
N ALA A 172 13.79 5.46 -4.63
CA ALA A 172 14.72 5.48 -3.50
C ALA A 172 15.37 4.11 -3.30
N TYR A 173 14.57 3.03 -3.30
CA TYR A 173 15.12 1.68 -3.15
C TYR A 173 16.02 1.29 -4.33
N ALA A 174 15.54 1.52 -5.57
CA ALA A 174 16.33 1.23 -6.77
C ALA A 174 17.65 2.02 -6.79
N ALA A 175 17.62 3.33 -6.50
CA ALA A 175 18.82 4.16 -6.51
C ALA A 175 19.81 3.77 -5.40
N LEU A 176 19.32 3.51 -4.19
CA LEU A 176 20.16 3.15 -3.05
C LEU A 176 20.85 1.78 -3.26
N THR A 177 20.17 0.84 -3.90
CA THR A 177 20.70 -0.52 -4.10
C THR A 177 21.42 -0.71 -5.44
N GLU A 178 21.24 0.20 -6.41
CA GLU A 178 21.92 0.09 -7.72
C GLU A 178 23.43 0.30 -7.58
N PRO A 179 24.27 -0.69 -8.00
CA PRO A 179 25.74 -0.63 -7.85
C PRO A 179 26.39 0.58 -8.53
N LYS A 180 25.77 1.07 -9.63
CA LYS A 180 26.28 2.23 -10.39
C LYS A 180 25.89 3.59 -9.76
N LEU A 181 25.03 3.58 -8.74
CA LEU A 181 24.58 4.79 -8.02
C LEU A 181 25.15 4.79 -6.60
N PHE A 182 24.37 4.37 -5.60
CA PHE A 182 24.80 4.36 -4.20
C PHE A 182 25.38 3.01 -3.76
N GLY A 183 24.99 1.89 -4.37
CA GLY A 183 25.53 0.55 -4.11
C GLY A 183 25.37 0.08 -2.67
N LEU A 184 24.35 0.56 -1.94
CA LEU A 184 24.08 0.11 -0.59
C LEU A 184 23.57 -1.31 -0.58
N SER A 185 23.94 -2.08 0.45
CA SER A 185 23.29 -3.37 0.67
C SER A 185 21.79 -3.19 0.93
N PRO A 186 20.94 -4.16 0.58
CA PRO A 186 19.50 -4.12 0.87
C PRO A 186 19.20 -3.80 2.35
N ARG A 187 19.98 -4.34 3.28
CA ARG A 187 19.90 -4.06 4.71
C ARG A 187 20.07 -2.55 5.02
N ASN A 188 21.12 -1.94 4.51
CA ASN A 188 21.40 -0.52 4.78
C ASN A 188 20.37 0.39 4.10
N ALA A 189 19.92 0.02 2.91
CA ALA A 189 18.83 0.71 2.23
C ALA A 189 17.55 0.68 3.07
N LEU A 190 17.13 -0.47 3.60
CA LEU A 190 15.95 -0.60 4.46
C LEU A 190 16.08 0.21 5.75
N LEU A 191 17.26 0.20 6.41
CA LEU A 191 17.49 0.98 7.63
C LEU A 191 17.43 2.49 7.39
N SER A 192 17.87 2.96 6.21
CA SER A 192 17.75 4.38 5.86
C SER A 192 16.29 4.85 5.74
N MET A 193 15.36 3.93 5.42
CA MET A 193 13.92 4.23 5.29
C MET A 193 13.23 4.51 6.65
N LEU A 194 13.89 4.26 7.79
CA LEU A 194 13.37 4.59 9.12
C LEU A 194 13.06 6.08 9.31
N ILE A 195 13.60 6.95 8.45
CA ILE A 195 13.24 8.36 8.42
C ILE A 195 11.74 8.61 8.11
N VAL A 196 11.11 7.69 7.35
CA VAL A 196 9.73 7.88 6.90
C VAL A 196 8.71 7.76 8.03
N PRO A 197 8.72 6.76 8.93
CA PRO A 197 7.84 6.73 10.11
C PRO A 197 8.01 7.96 11.01
N ILE A 198 9.22 8.54 11.09
CA ILE A 198 9.48 9.77 11.86
C ILE A 198 8.77 10.96 11.19
N ILE A 199 8.93 11.14 9.87
CA ILE A 199 8.22 12.19 9.12
C ILE A 199 6.71 12.01 9.24
N PHE A 200 6.22 10.77 9.22
CA PHE A 200 4.82 10.43 9.37
C PHE A 200 4.26 10.90 10.72
N ALA A 201 4.98 10.60 11.81
CA ALA A 201 4.65 11.07 13.15
C ALA A 201 4.65 12.60 13.24
N LEU A 202 5.70 13.25 12.74
CA LEU A 202 5.82 14.71 12.75
C LEU A 202 4.69 15.40 11.94
N ALA A 203 4.25 14.80 10.84
CA ALA A 203 3.15 15.32 10.05
C ALA A 203 1.82 15.31 10.82
N TYR A 204 1.56 14.27 11.61
CA TYR A 204 0.33 14.18 12.40
C TYR A 204 0.29 15.17 13.58
N TRP A 205 1.34 15.18 14.41
CA TRP A 205 1.34 16.00 15.61
C TRP A 205 1.80 17.45 15.39
N GLY A 206 2.62 17.72 14.36
CA GLY A 206 3.18 19.04 14.08
C GLY A 206 2.51 19.81 12.96
N LEU A 207 2.13 19.12 11.87
CA LEU A 207 1.64 19.79 10.66
C LEU A 207 0.10 19.84 10.58
N LEU A 208 -0.60 18.73 10.90
CA LEU A 208 -2.06 18.64 10.81
C LEU A 208 -2.73 19.67 11.75
N THR A 209 -3.68 20.46 11.22
CA THR A 209 -4.44 21.37 12.08
C THR A 209 -5.49 20.61 12.89
N PRO A 210 -5.66 20.98 14.17
CA PRO A 210 -6.64 20.31 15.01
C PRO A 210 -8.06 20.56 14.54
N SER A 211 -8.80 19.47 14.30
CA SER A 211 -10.25 19.57 14.10
C SER A 211 -11.00 19.52 15.43
N PRO A 212 -12.03 20.37 15.64
CA PRO A 212 -12.84 20.33 16.87
C PRO A 212 -13.65 19.05 17.01
N THR A 213 -13.85 18.30 15.91
CA THR A 213 -14.62 17.05 15.88
C THR A 213 -13.75 15.82 16.14
N VAL A 214 -12.42 15.96 16.29
CA VAL A 214 -11.49 14.86 16.51
C VAL A 214 -10.96 14.90 17.93
N HIS A 215 -11.15 13.80 18.68
CA HIS A 215 -10.62 13.66 20.04
C HIS A 215 -9.09 13.64 20.04
N ARG A 216 -8.48 14.52 20.83
CA ARG A 216 -7.02 14.64 20.94
C ARG A 216 -6.48 13.83 22.10
N ILE A 217 -5.50 13.00 21.81
CA ILE A 217 -4.71 12.34 22.86
C ILE A 217 -3.54 13.22 23.28
N LYS A 218 -3.25 13.19 24.58
CA LYS A 218 -1.99 13.67 25.15
C LYS A 218 -1.11 12.44 25.41
N LEU A 219 0.01 12.32 24.73
CA LEU A 219 0.89 11.14 24.83
C LEU A 219 1.28 10.79 26.26
N LEU A 220 1.45 11.81 27.12
CA LEU A 220 1.81 11.66 28.54
C LEU A 220 0.62 11.45 29.49
N SER A 221 -0.60 11.37 28.98
CA SER A 221 -1.82 11.24 29.81
C SER A 221 -2.67 10.05 29.34
N PRO A 222 -2.44 8.82 29.86
CA PRO A 222 -3.14 7.60 29.44
C PRO A 222 -4.66 7.67 29.53
N SER A 223 -5.20 8.48 30.44
CA SER A 223 -6.66 8.71 30.57
C SER A 223 -7.31 9.30 29.30
N THR A 224 -6.51 9.94 28.43
CA THR A 224 -7.01 10.50 27.16
C THR A 224 -6.97 9.50 25.99
N TRP A 225 -6.46 8.27 26.21
CA TRP A 225 -6.27 7.27 25.15
C TRP A 225 -7.54 6.48 24.82
N ILE A 226 -8.58 6.58 25.67
CA ILE A 226 -9.87 5.94 25.44
C ILE A 226 -10.95 7.03 25.45
N ILE A 227 -11.82 7.01 24.45
CA ILE A 227 -12.97 7.90 24.39
C ILE A 227 -13.99 7.38 25.39
N GLN A 228 -14.21 8.12 26.49
CA GLN A 228 -15.27 7.80 27.43
C GLN A 228 -16.62 8.21 26.83
N VAL A 229 -17.47 7.25 26.55
CA VAL A 229 -18.86 7.48 26.17
C VAL A 229 -19.65 7.78 27.44
N ASN A 230 -19.70 9.04 27.83
CA ASN A 230 -20.61 9.46 28.91
C ASN A 230 -22.05 9.48 28.38
N ASN A 231 -22.89 8.57 28.86
CA ASN A 231 -24.32 8.50 28.54
C ASN A 231 -25.15 9.63 29.19
N SER A 232 -24.51 10.60 29.79
CA SER A 232 -25.18 11.72 30.48
C SER A 232 -24.62 13.03 29.93
N GLU A 233 -25.29 13.57 28.93
CA GLU A 233 -25.50 14.99 28.69
C GLU A 233 -26.25 15.17 27.36
N ILE A 234 -27.57 14.97 27.43
CA ILE A 234 -28.51 15.57 26.50
C ILE A 234 -28.80 16.96 27.10
N SER A 235 -27.99 17.94 26.80
CA SER A 235 -28.38 19.34 26.88
C SER A 235 -27.48 20.19 26.01
N ASP A 236 -28.16 20.77 25.02
CA ASP A 236 -27.78 21.94 24.25
C ASP A 236 -26.54 21.89 23.33
N GLY A 237 -26.83 21.63 22.05
CA GLY A 237 -26.29 22.42 20.93
C GLY A 237 -24.82 22.29 20.54
N SER A 238 -24.13 21.18 20.68
CA SER A 238 -22.97 20.86 19.85
C SER A 238 -22.19 19.62 20.37
N VAL A 239 -21.93 18.70 19.52
CA VAL A 239 -21.32 17.38 19.63
C VAL A 239 -22.36 16.27 19.66
N LYS A 240 -22.91 15.91 18.52
CA LYS A 240 -23.51 14.59 18.34
C LYS A 240 -22.39 13.58 18.53
N VAL A 241 -22.33 12.98 19.73
CA VAL A 241 -21.72 11.68 19.94
C VAL A 241 -22.32 10.78 18.87
N THR A 242 -21.51 10.20 18.03
CA THR A 242 -21.90 9.20 17.04
C THR A 242 -22.71 8.15 17.79
N SER A 243 -24.04 8.16 17.63
CA SER A 243 -24.89 7.06 18.06
C SER A 243 -24.25 5.80 17.48
N GLU A 244 -24.00 4.79 18.33
CA GLU A 244 -23.42 3.52 17.86
C GLU A 244 -24.26 3.09 16.65
N LEU A 245 -23.68 3.21 15.44
CA LEU A 245 -24.35 2.85 14.22
C LEU A 245 -24.68 1.36 14.32
N ASN A 246 -25.96 1.05 14.35
CA ASN A 246 -26.46 -0.31 14.43
C ASN A 246 -25.81 -1.14 13.32
N PHE A 247 -25.33 -2.34 13.65
CA PHE A 247 -24.71 -3.29 12.72
C PHE A 247 -25.51 -3.43 11.41
N GLY A 248 -26.85 -3.47 11.50
CA GLY A 248 -27.75 -3.51 10.33
C GLY A 248 -27.59 -2.30 9.41
N SER A 249 -27.40 -1.09 9.96
CA SER A 249 -27.16 0.12 9.15
C SER A 249 -25.80 0.07 8.43
N LYS A 250 -24.75 -0.43 9.11
CA LYS A 250 -23.43 -0.64 8.52
C LYS A 250 -23.50 -1.66 7.36
N MET A 251 -24.22 -2.77 7.56
CA MET A 251 -24.39 -3.81 6.53
C MET A 251 -25.17 -3.30 5.33
N ARG A 252 -26.26 -2.57 5.55
CA ARG A 252 -27.02 -1.95 4.46
C ARG A 252 -26.15 -0.97 3.66
N GLN A 253 -25.30 -0.21 4.33
CA GLN A 253 -24.40 0.72 3.66
C GLN A 253 -23.38 -0.02 2.78
N ILE A 254 -22.84 -1.16 3.22
CA ILE A 254 -21.95 -1.99 2.39
C ILE A 254 -22.64 -2.41 1.11
N ILE A 255 -23.88 -2.91 1.19
CA ILE A 255 -24.66 -3.33 0.02
C ILE A 255 -24.82 -2.16 -0.97
N LEU A 256 -25.11 -0.96 -0.47
CA LEU A 256 -25.23 0.24 -1.31
C LEU A 256 -23.89 0.64 -1.96
N LEU A 257 -22.76 0.29 -1.37
CA LEU A 257 -21.43 0.62 -1.89
C LEU A 257 -20.86 -0.44 -2.84
N LEU A 258 -21.46 -1.64 -2.91
CA LEU A 258 -20.96 -2.74 -3.76
C LEU A 258 -20.77 -2.33 -5.22
N HIS A 259 -21.64 -1.47 -5.76
CA HIS A 259 -21.54 -0.98 -7.13
C HIS A 259 -20.28 -0.14 -7.40
N LEU A 260 -19.64 0.40 -6.38
CA LEU A 260 -18.34 1.09 -6.46
C LEU A 260 -17.18 0.17 -6.07
N MET A 261 -17.41 -0.76 -5.14
CA MET A 261 -16.40 -1.69 -4.63
C MET A 261 -16.01 -2.74 -5.68
N LEU A 262 -16.99 -3.27 -6.42
CA LEU A 262 -16.73 -4.31 -7.42
C LEU A 262 -15.82 -3.86 -8.56
N PRO A 263 -16.08 -2.73 -9.27
CA PRO A 263 -15.15 -2.26 -10.31
C PRO A 263 -13.76 -1.97 -9.77
N LEU A 264 -13.66 -1.40 -8.56
CA LEU A 264 -12.39 -1.14 -7.92
C LEU A 264 -11.61 -2.44 -7.67
N GLY A 265 -12.25 -3.46 -7.09
CA GLY A 265 -11.63 -4.77 -6.85
C GLY A 265 -11.16 -5.46 -8.15
N ILE A 266 -11.94 -5.38 -9.23
CA ILE A 266 -11.59 -5.96 -10.53
C ILE A 266 -10.37 -5.25 -11.14
N VAL A 267 -10.30 -3.92 -11.05
CA VAL A 267 -9.15 -3.15 -11.53
C VAL A 267 -7.89 -3.60 -10.80
N TYR A 268 -7.93 -3.67 -9.48
CA TYR A 268 -6.77 -4.08 -8.68
C TYR A 268 -6.38 -5.53 -8.88
N PHE A 269 -7.34 -6.42 -9.07
CA PHE A 269 -7.07 -7.81 -9.44
C PHE A 269 -6.25 -7.89 -10.73
N ALA A 270 -6.71 -7.25 -11.80
CA ALA A 270 -6.03 -7.28 -13.09
C ALA A 270 -4.65 -6.61 -13.04
N GLU A 271 -4.54 -5.46 -12.36
CA GLU A 271 -3.30 -4.71 -12.18
C GLU A 271 -2.23 -5.53 -11.48
N TYR A 272 -2.55 -6.16 -10.36
CA TYR A 272 -1.59 -6.92 -9.58
C TYR A 272 -1.31 -8.32 -10.12
N LEU A 273 -2.24 -8.93 -10.87
CA LEU A 273 -1.97 -10.16 -11.60
C LEU A 273 -0.86 -9.95 -12.65
N ILE A 274 -0.87 -8.81 -13.34
CA ILE A 274 0.17 -8.45 -14.29
C ILE A 274 1.46 -8.12 -13.54
N ASN A 275 1.39 -7.23 -12.56
CA ASN A 275 2.56 -6.70 -11.87
C ASN A 275 3.31 -7.77 -11.05
N SER A 276 2.61 -8.63 -10.33
CA SER A 276 3.22 -9.67 -9.50
C SER A 276 3.20 -11.07 -10.11
N GLY A 277 2.36 -11.31 -11.13
CA GLY A 277 2.29 -12.60 -11.80
C GLY A 277 3.19 -12.70 -13.03
N LEU A 278 3.13 -11.69 -13.89
CA LEU A 278 3.80 -11.74 -15.20
C LEU A 278 5.13 -10.98 -15.23
N HIS A 279 5.25 -9.84 -14.54
CA HIS A 279 6.44 -9.00 -14.57
C HIS A 279 7.72 -9.71 -14.13
N GLN A 280 7.62 -10.61 -13.14
CA GLN A 280 8.77 -11.40 -12.66
C GLN A 280 9.34 -12.37 -13.70
N LEU A 281 8.56 -12.66 -14.77
CA LEU A 281 8.98 -13.55 -15.86
C LEU A 281 9.54 -12.79 -17.09
N LEU A 282 9.47 -11.45 -17.07
CA LEU A 282 9.92 -10.59 -18.16
C LEU A 282 11.35 -10.13 -17.92
N HIS A 283 12.27 -10.69 -18.71
CA HIS A 283 13.68 -10.31 -18.73
C HIS A 283 14.15 -10.06 -20.15
N PHE A 284 15.06 -9.11 -20.30
CA PHE A 284 15.70 -8.78 -21.56
C PHE A 284 17.20 -9.05 -21.48
N ASP A 285 17.80 -9.39 -22.64
CA ASP A 285 19.24 -9.53 -22.79
C ASP A 285 19.98 -8.19 -22.62
N CYS A 286 21.33 -8.21 -22.63
CA CYS A 286 22.14 -6.99 -22.47
C CYS A 286 21.83 -5.92 -23.51
N SER A 287 21.52 -6.31 -24.74
CA SER A 287 21.28 -5.38 -25.84
C SER A 287 19.93 -4.69 -25.76
N HIS A 288 18.91 -5.39 -25.26
CA HIS A 288 17.54 -4.89 -25.13
C HIS A 288 17.21 -4.42 -23.70
N GLY A 289 17.96 -4.88 -22.69
CA GLY A 289 17.78 -4.56 -21.25
C GLY A 289 18.65 -3.41 -20.75
N PHE A 290 19.14 -2.52 -21.62
CA PHE A 290 20.01 -1.37 -21.27
C PHE A 290 21.29 -1.76 -20.49
N GLY A 291 21.79 -2.96 -20.64
CA GLY A 291 22.92 -3.47 -19.89
C GLY A 291 22.66 -3.63 -18.39
N LEU A 292 21.41 -3.72 -17.97
CA LEU A 292 21.00 -3.91 -16.59
C LEU A 292 20.93 -5.39 -16.24
N SER A 293 21.31 -5.73 -15.00
CA SER A 293 21.09 -7.07 -14.47
C SER A 293 19.59 -7.34 -14.31
N GLU A 294 19.22 -8.60 -14.20
CA GLU A 294 17.83 -9.06 -14.04
C GLU A 294 17.11 -8.37 -12.85
N ALA A 295 17.78 -8.33 -11.68
CA ALA A 295 17.24 -7.65 -10.50
C ALA A 295 17.09 -6.15 -10.71
N SER A 296 18.04 -5.50 -11.40
CA SER A 296 17.93 -4.08 -11.75
C SER A 296 16.78 -3.83 -12.73
N GLN A 297 16.57 -4.70 -13.73
CA GLN A 297 15.44 -4.59 -14.64
C GLN A 297 14.11 -4.63 -13.87
N PHE A 298 13.93 -5.61 -12.95
CA PHE A 298 12.72 -5.70 -12.13
C PHE A 298 12.46 -4.43 -11.31
N ARG A 299 13.49 -3.90 -10.63
CA ARG A 299 13.37 -2.66 -9.85
C ARG A 299 12.94 -1.46 -10.70
N TRP A 300 13.53 -1.32 -11.90
CA TRP A 300 13.18 -0.21 -12.81
C TRP A 300 11.80 -0.37 -13.44
N TYR A 301 11.32 -1.60 -13.70
CA TYR A 301 9.93 -1.83 -14.12
C TYR A 301 8.94 -1.43 -13.05
N GLN A 302 9.22 -1.77 -11.80
CA GLN A 302 8.41 -1.31 -10.66
C GLN A 302 8.37 0.23 -10.59
N THR A 303 9.49 0.89 -10.82
CA THR A 303 9.57 2.36 -10.85
C THR A 303 8.70 2.97 -11.96
N LEU A 304 8.77 2.42 -13.17
CA LEU A 304 7.94 2.88 -14.30
C LEU A 304 6.45 2.66 -14.07
N TYR A 305 6.09 1.51 -13.51
CA TYR A 305 4.73 1.20 -13.10
C TYR A 305 4.21 2.23 -12.07
N GLN A 306 5.00 2.54 -11.05
CA GLN A 306 4.64 3.50 -10.02
C GLN A 306 4.50 4.95 -10.55
N LEU A 307 5.24 5.31 -11.58
CA LEU A 307 5.05 6.60 -12.26
C LEU A 307 3.64 6.71 -12.86
N GLY A 308 3.18 5.66 -13.54
CA GLY A 308 1.82 5.57 -14.07
C GLY A 308 0.76 5.67 -12.97
N VAL A 309 0.97 4.97 -11.86
CA VAL A 309 0.07 5.00 -10.68
C VAL A 309 -0.02 6.41 -10.09
N PHE A 310 1.10 7.12 -9.93
CA PHE A 310 1.12 8.48 -9.39
C PHE A 310 0.33 9.47 -10.26
N ILE A 311 0.59 9.47 -11.57
CA ILE A 311 -0.12 10.33 -12.53
C ILE A 311 -1.63 10.04 -12.44
N SER A 312 -1.98 8.77 -12.44
CA SER A 312 -3.36 8.31 -12.39
C SER A 312 -4.07 8.69 -11.08
N ARG A 313 -3.45 8.47 -9.93
CA ARG A 313 -4.00 8.83 -8.60
C ARG A 313 -4.09 10.35 -8.38
N SER A 314 -3.30 11.13 -9.09
CA SER A 314 -3.36 12.59 -9.06
C SER A 314 -4.39 13.18 -10.01
N SER A 315 -4.99 12.39 -10.90
CA SER A 315 -5.82 12.85 -12.01
C SER A 315 -7.15 13.48 -11.59
N VAL A 316 -7.70 13.17 -10.43
CA VAL A 316 -9.04 13.63 -10.00
C VAL A 316 -9.13 15.15 -9.86
N THR A 317 -8.02 15.84 -9.64
CA THR A 317 -7.97 17.31 -9.58
C THR A 317 -8.20 17.95 -10.96
N VAL A 318 -7.90 17.21 -12.04
CA VAL A 318 -8.03 17.64 -13.44
C VAL A 318 -9.25 16.99 -14.10
N LEU A 319 -9.49 15.69 -13.81
CA LEU A 319 -10.52 14.89 -14.45
C LEU A 319 -11.31 14.07 -13.41
N ALA A 320 -12.48 14.55 -13.04
CA ALA A 320 -13.43 13.79 -12.23
C ALA A 320 -14.28 12.88 -13.12
N LEU A 321 -14.11 11.57 -12.98
CA LEU A 321 -14.79 10.57 -13.81
C LEU A 321 -16.23 10.32 -13.36
N PRO A 322 -17.18 10.14 -14.27
CA PRO A 322 -18.54 9.69 -13.96
C PRO A 322 -18.54 8.19 -13.56
N THR A 323 -19.58 7.73 -12.89
CA THR A 323 -19.66 6.36 -12.35
C THR A 323 -19.52 5.29 -13.44
N PHE A 324 -20.12 5.48 -14.63
CA PHE A 324 -20.01 4.50 -15.70
C PHE A 324 -18.56 4.30 -16.18
N ALA A 325 -17.74 5.35 -16.09
CA ALA A 325 -16.33 5.25 -16.47
C ALA A 325 -15.54 4.33 -15.52
N LEU A 326 -15.96 4.17 -14.26
CA LEU A 326 -15.32 3.22 -13.33
C LEU A 326 -15.48 1.76 -13.80
N TYR A 327 -16.64 1.42 -14.38
CA TYR A 327 -16.86 0.10 -15.00
C TYR A 327 -16.04 -0.07 -16.29
N LEU A 328 -15.98 0.99 -17.11
CA LEU A 328 -15.15 0.97 -18.32
C LEU A 328 -13.67 0.80 -17.98
N LEU A 329 -13.17 1.47 -16.93
CA LEU A 329 -11.79 1.31 -16.46
C LEU A 329 -11.49 -0.14 -16.05
N ALA A 330 -12.44 -0.83 -15.39
CA ALA A 330 -12.30 -2.24 -15.03
C ALA A 330 -12.17 -3.14 -16.27
N LEU A 331 -13.01 -2.92 -17.28
CA LEU A 331 -12.95 -3.66 -18.55
C LEU A 331 -11.63 -3.42 -19.30
N LEU A 332 -11.20 -2.16 -19.40
CA LEU A 332 -9.95 -1.78 -20.06
C LEU A 332 -8.73 -2.35 -19.33
N GLN A 333 -8.75 -2.37 -18.00
CA GLN A 333 -7.66 -2.96 -17.21
C GLN A 333 -7.58 -4.47 -17.42
N CYS A 334 -8.70 -5.16 -17.48
CA CYS A 334 -8.73 -6.59 -17.84
C CYS A 334 -8.18 -6.83 -19.26
N GLY A 335 -8.40 -5.88 -20.20
CA GLY A 335 -7.83 -5.90 -21.55
C GLY A 335 -6.34 -5.51 -21.61
N ASN A 336 -5.70 -5.20 -20.51
CA ASN A 336 -4.28 -4.82 -20.40
C ASN A 336 -3.90 -3.58 -21.25
N ILE A 337 -4.79 -2.61 -21.37
CA ILE A 337 -4.55 -1.50 -22.30
C ILE A 337 -3.69 -0.40 -21.68
N LEU A 338 -3.71 -0.16 -20.34
CA LEU A 338 -2.87 0.87 -19.69
C LEU A 338 -2.79 0.67 -18.17
N ALA A 339 -1.59 0.65 -17.59
CA ALA A 339 -1.31 0.71 -16.12
C ALA A 339 -1.90 1.96 -15.44
N PHE A 340 -2.28 2.96 -16.20
CA PHE A 340 -2.91 4.20 -15.79
C PHE A 340 -4.26 4.05 -15.08
N LEU A 341 -4.98 2.98 -15.31
CA LEU A 341 -6.42 2.91 -15.00
C LEU A 341 -6.71 2.61 -13.53
N GLY A 342 -5.82 1.88 -12.85
CA GLY A 342 -6.00 1.52 -11.44
C GLY A 342 -6.09 2.72 -10.51
N GLY A 343 -5.14 3.65 -10.61
CA GLY A 343 -5.11 4.84 -9.78
C GLY A 343 -6.30 5.77 -9.98
N ALA A 344 -6.77 5.94 -11.22
CA ALA A 344 -7.95 6.74 -11.52
C ALA A 344 -9.22 6.14 -10.91
N SER A 345 -9.38 4.81 -10.94
CA SER A 345 -10.48 4.11 -10.29
C SER A 345 -10.46 4.35 -8.77
N TYR A 346 -9.30 4.21 -8.13
CA TYR A 346 -9.13 4.42 -6.69
C TYR A 346 -9.60 5.81 -6.26
N VAL A 347 -8.98 6.85 -6.78
CA VAL A 347 -9.24 8.23 -6.33
C VAL A 347 -10.67 8.69 -6.63
N ASN A 348 -11.22 8.32 -7.79
CA ASN A 348 -12.60 8.70 -8.15
C ASN A 348 -13.64 7.96 -7.31
N THR A 349 -13.38 6.70 -6.91
CA THR A 349 -14.24 5.95 -6.00
C THR A 349 -14.34 6.64 -4.64
N PHE A 350 -13.21 6.96 -4.01
CA PHE A 350 -13.22 7.64 -2.70
C PHE A 350 -13.78 9.05 -2.76
N ASP A 351 -13.47 9.81 -3.81
CA ASP A 351 -14.03 11.15 -4.04
C ASP A 351 -15.57 11.08 -4.13
N ARG A 352 -16.10 10.08 -4.85
CA ARG A 352 -17.55 9.91 -4.99
C ARG A 352 -18.21 9.53 -3.67
N ILE A 353 -17.62 8.63 -2.90
CA ILE A 353 -18.15 8.23 -1.59
C ILE A 353 -18.19 9.42 -0.65
N HIS A 354 -17.14 10.23 -0.62
CA HIS A 354 -17.14 11.45 0.20
C HIS A 354 -18.26 12.42 -0.17
N LYS A 355 -18.67 12.47 -1.45
CA LYS A 355 -19.79 13.31 -1.94
C LYS A 355 -21.15 12.75 -1.59
N THR A 356 -21.33 11.42 -1.69
CA THR A 356 -22.65 10.79 -1.71
C THR A 356 -23.03 10.12 -0.40
N ALA A 357 -22.04 9.69 0.41
CA ALA A 357 -22.32 9.04 1.67
C ALA A 357 -22.92 10.00 2.72
N PRO A 358 -23.95 9.56 3.47
CA PRO A 358 -24.48 10.30 4.61
C PRO A 358 -23.37 10.68 5.59
N LYS A 359 -23.47 11.85 6.24
CA LYS A 359 -22.43 12.36 7.14
C LYS A 359 -22.09 11.35 8.24
N GLU A 360 -23.10 10.72 8.82
CA GLU A 360 -23.00 9.76 9.90
C GLU A 360 -22.31 8.44 9.50
N LEU A 361 -22.41 8.07 8.23
CA LEU A 361 -21.86 6.83 7.66
C LEU A 361 -20.61 7.06 6.82
N ARG A 362 -20.18 8.31 6.62
CA ARG A 362 -19.09 8.65 5.70
C ARG A 362 -17.75 8.06 6.14
N GLU A 363 -17.43 8.16 7.42
CA GLU A 363 -16.22 7.58 8.00
C GLU A 363 -16.18 6.07 7.77
N PHE A 364 -17.25 5.37 8.12
CA PHE A 364 -17.40 3.94 7.87
C PHE A 364 -17.31 3.59 6.39
N SER A 365 -17.99 4.35 5.52
CA SER A 365 -18.02 4.11 4.07
C SER A 365 -16.63 4.23 3.43
N LEU A 366 -15.86 5.25 3.81
CA LEU A 366 -14.49 5.44 3.31
C LEU A 366 -13.56 4.32 3.78
N SER A 367 -13.69 3.90 5.05
CA SER A 367 -12.87 2.82 5.61
C SER A 367 -13.19 1.46 4.98
N ILE A 368 -14.47 1.09 4.85
CA ILE A 368 -14.84 -0.25 4.36
C ILE A 368 -14.57 -0.44 2.86
N VAL A 369 -14.69 0.62 2.06
CA VAL A 369 -14.42 0.55 0.61
C VAL A 369 -12.94 0.31 0.34
N ALA A 370 -12.05 0.74 1.23
CA ALA A 370 -10.63 0.41 1.14
C ALA A 370 -10.33 -1.11 1.20
N ALA A 371 -11.28 -1.94 1.67
CA ALA A 371 -11.11 -3.39 1.63
C ALA A 371 -11.24 -3.97 0.21
N SER A 372 -11.89 -3.28 -0.73
CA SER A 372 -12.12 -3.81 -2.08
C SER A 372 -10.87 -3.87 -2.94
N ASP A 373 -9.94 -2.91 -2.80
CA ASP A 373 -8.65 -2.96 -3.47
C ASP A 373 -7.83 -4.15 -2.95
N SER A 374 -7.73 -4.29 -1.65
CA SER A 374 -7.00 -5.38 -1.00
C SER A 374 -7.59 -6.75 -1.30
N PHE A 375 -8.91 -6.85 -1.45
CA PHE A 375 -9.58 -8.08 -1.89
C PHE A 375 -9.17 -8.46 -3.32
N GLY A 376 -9.19 -7.49 -4.26
CA GLY A 376 -8.72 -7.70 -5.63
C GLY A 376 -7.25 -8.13 -5.68
N VAL A 377 -6.37 -7.46 -4.95
CA VAL A 377 -4.94 -7.79 -4.86
C VAL A 377 -4.70 -9.18 -4.24
N THR A 378 -5.50 -9.57 -3.24
CA THR A 378 -5.39 -10.91 -2.62
C THR A 378 -5.69 -12.01 -3.64
N ILE A 379 -6.77 -11.90 -4.41
CA ILE A 379 -7.10 -12.88 -5.46
C ILE A 379 -6.00 -12.87 -6.53
N ALA A 380 -5.47 -11.71 -6.90
CA ALA A 380 -4.36 -11.60 -7.84
C ALA A 380 -3.10 -12.32 -7.35
N GLY A 381 -2.75 -12.21 -6.07
CA GLY A 381 -1.61 -12.89 -5.47
C GLY A 381 -1.71 -14.42 -5.57
N PHE A 382 -2.86 -15.00 -5.23
CA PHE A 382 -3.09 -16.45 -5.41
C PHE A 382 -3.03 -16.85 -6.88
N SER A 383 -3.68 -16.08 -7.76
CA SER A 383 -3.67 -16.34 -9.20
C SER A 383 -2.27 -16.22 -9.81
N ALA A 384 -1.44 -15.28 -9.31
CA ALA A 384 -0.07 -15.08 -9.75
C ALA A 384 0.81 -16.30 -9.45
N ILE A 385 0.67 -16.92 -8.28
CA ILE A 385 1.41 -18.14 -7.92
C ILE A 385 1.02 -19.29 -8.86
N LEU A 386 -0.27 -19.49 -9.10
CA LEU A 386 -0.77 -20.54 -9.98
C LEU A 386 -0.28 -20.33 -11.43
N LEU A 387 -0.33 -19.09 -11.92
CA LEU A 387 0.11 -18.72 -13.25
C LEU A 387 1.63 -18.91 -13.42
N HIS A 388 2.42 -18.46 -12.45
CA HIS A 388 3.86 -18.65 -12.41
C HIS A 388 4.23 -20.14 -12.48
N ASN A 389 3.65 -20.97 -11.62
CA ASN A 389 3.92 -22.40 -11.58
C ASN A 389 3.50 -23.09 -12.89
N HIS A 390 2.36 -22.70 -13.46
CA HIS A 390 1.91 -23.25 -14.74
C HIS A 390 2.88 -22.92 -15.87
N ILE A 391 3.30 -21.66 -15.99
CA ILE A 391 4.27 -21.24 -17.02
C ILE A 391 5.59 -21.97 -16.83
N CYS A 392 6.11 -22.06 -15.61
CA CYS A 392 7.37 -22.75 -15.33
C CYS A 392 7.33 -24.24 -15.68
N ASN A 393 6.20 -24.90 -15.42
CA ASN A 393 5.99 -26.31 -15.81
C ASN A 393 5.98 -26.50 -17.32
N LEU A 394 5.44 -25.56 -18.11
CA LEU A 394 5.45 -25.61 -19.56
C LEU A 394 6.87 -25.56 -20.15
N TYR A 395 7.81 -24.91 -19.45
CA TYR A 395 9.23 -24.88 -19.83
C TYR A 395 10.06 -26.04 -19.29
N GLY A 396 9.40 -27.06 -18.66
CA GLY A 396 10.04 -28.28 -18.18
C GLY A 396 10.83 -28.08 -16.88
N ILE A 397 10.57 -27.02 -16.14
CA ILE A 397 11.14 -26.77 -14.81
C ILE A 397 10.15 -27.34 -13.81
N ILE A 398 10.33 -28.63 -13.50
CA ILE A 398 9.53 -29.33 -12.49
C ILE A 398 10.08 -28.93 -11.12
N TYR A 399 9.26 -28.30 -10.28
CA TYR A 399 9.57 -28.16 -8.86
C TYR A 399 9.25 -29.48 -8.16
N PRO A 400 10.16 -29.98 -7.28
CA PRO A 400 9.89 -31.16 -6.50
C PRO A 400 8.73 -30.96 -5.50
#